data_b342bacaa256361a129758473f3906ef
#
_entry.id   b342bacaa256361a129758473f3906ef
#
_cell.length_a   1.000
_cell.length_b   1.000
_cell.length_c   1.000
_cell.angle_alpha   90.00
_cell.angle_beta   90.00
_cell.angle_gamma   90.00
#
_symmetry.space_group_name_H-M   'P 1'
#
loop_
_entity.id
_entity.type
_entity.pdbx_description
1 polymer ?
#
loop_
_entity_poly.entity_id
_entity_poly.type
_entity_poly.pdbx_seq_one_letter_code
_entity_poly.pdbx_strand_id
1 'polypeptide(L)'
;MTTTRFAPSPTGYIHVGNLRTALFNYMIARKNGGEFILRLDDTDSTRSTIEYADAIKEDLTWLGLNWDRVEQQSHRLERYQQAAQELRDIGRFYECFETPVELDLKRKKQLNMGKPPVYDRSALALTDEQKIKLKSERESHWRFQLDQERIVWTDGILGDLSIDAGSVSDPVLIRGDGQFLYTMASVCDDIDFGITNVVRGSDHVTNTATQIQIIEAMGGSVPSFAHHSLLTGPQGEPLSKRLGALSLRDLRASGLEPMAILSHMARLGSSEPIELFSSLDELVENFDITIFGAQPTKFDVTDLSPLTKKYVAGLDLSTMYGALINLGIPPDIASSFWEMARENVNIRADIAQWWEICRDGVTPLIDAEDIKFIEISKGLLPSHPWDETTWKAWTTLVKDITGRKGKGLFMPLRKALTAMEHGPDMAKLLPLLQKINI
;
A
#
# COMPACT_ATOMS: atom_id res chain seq x y z
N MET A 1 -2.12 0.70 -26.90
CA MET A 1 -1.24 1.12 -25.77
C MET A 1 -1.94 0.71 -24.49
N THR A 2 -1.26 0.10 -23.56
CA THR A 2 -1.85 -0.28 -22.26
C THR A 2 -2.08 0.97 -21.41
N THR A 3 -3.31 1.19 -20.95
CA THR A 3 -3.66 2.31 -20.07
C THR A 3 -4.36 1.77 -18.84
N THR A 4 -3.82 2.06 -17.66
CA THR A 4 -4.37 1.66 -16.38
C THR A 4 -4.65 2.87 -15.51
N ARG A 5 -5.42 2.68 -14.43
CA ARG A 5 -5.66 3.75 -13.46
C ARG A 5 -5.69 3.24 -12.03
N PHE A 6 -5.18 4.06 -11.12
CA PHE A 6 -5.52 3.99 -9.71
C PHE A 6 -6.54 5.09 -9.41
N ALA A 7 -7.69 4.71 -8.86
CA ALA A 7 -8.85 5.58 -8.73
C ALA A 7 -9.35 5.65 -7.28
N PRO A 8 -8.55 6.23 -6.36
CA PRO A 8 -8.93 6.36 -4.96
C PRO A 8 -9.90 7.52 -4.75
N SER A 9 -10.88 7.33 -3.86
CA SER A 9 -11.65 8.44 -3.31
C SER A 9 -10.84 9.12 -2.20
N PRO A 10 -10.61 10.45 -2.25
CA PRO A 10 -9.81 11.17 -1.26
C PRO A 10 -10.63 11.46 0.02
N THR A 11 -11.13 10.41 0.67
CA THR A 11 -11.94 10.42 1.88
C THR A 11 -11.19 9.94 3.11
N GLY A 12 -9.90 9.67 2.99
CA GLY A 12 -8.99 9.18 4.01
C GLY A 12 -7.59 8.90 3.44
N TYR A 13 -6.66 8.55 4.32
CA TYR A 13 -5.31 8.16 3.93
C TYR A 13 -5.30 6.78 3.25
N ILE A 14 -4.35 6.59 2.32
CA ILE A 14 -4.13 5.29 1.67
C ILE A 14 -3.67 4.27 2.73
N HIS A 15 -4.29 3.10 2.67
CA HIS A 15 -3.88 1.92 3.44
C HIS A 15 -3.32 0.83 2.50
N VAL A 16 -2.72 -0.21 3.08
CA VAL A 16 -2.08 -1.29 2.32
C VAL A 16 -3.01 -1.98 1.30
N GLY A 17 -4.32 -2.04 1.57
CA GLY A 17 -5.29 -2.58 0.61
C GLY A 17 -5.43 -1.72 -0.66
N ASN A 18 -5.45 -0.39 -0.52
CA ASN A 18 -5.43 0.54 -1.66
C ASN A 18 -4.08 0.49 -2.39
N LEU A 19 -2.98 0.39 -1.64
CA LEU A 19 -1.65 0.26 -2.21
C LEU A 19 -1.56 -0.93 -3.17
N ARG A 20 -2.13 -2.07 -2.82
CA ARG A 20 -2.12 -3.26 -3.70
C ARG A 20 -2.75 -2.96 -5.05
N THR A 21 -3.90 -2.28 -5.06
CA THR A 21 -4.56 -1.82 -6.29
C THR A 21 -3.67 -0.86 -7.09
N ALA A 22 -3.07 0.14 -6.43
CA ALA A 22 -2.18 1.10 -7.08
C ALA A 22 -0.96 0.40 -7.70
N LEU A 23 -0.30 -0.47 -6.94
CA LEU A 23 0.90 -1.18 -7.35
C LEU A 23 0.65 -2.09 -8.56
N PHE A 24 -0.45 -2.87 -8.55
CA PHE A 24 -0.75 -3.79 -9.66
C PHE A 24 -1.05 -3.03 -10.95
N ASN A 25 -1.84 -1.94 -10.90
CA ASN A 25 -2.09 -1.10 -12.05
C ASN A 25 -0.81 -0.44 -12.56
N TYR A 26 0.05 0.06 -11.67
CA TYR A 26 1.35 0.63 -12.02
C TYR A 26 2.23 -0.40 -12.75
N MET A 27 2.39 -1.59 -12.17
CA MET A 27 3.25 -2.63 -12.75
C MET A 27 2.76 -3.09 -14.12
N ILE A 28 1.45 -3.25 -14.31
CA ILE A 28 0.87 -3.60 -15.63
C ILE A 28 1.16 -2.50 -16.66
N ALA A 29 0.94 -1.23 -16.30
CA ALA A 29 1.23 -0.13 -17.21
C ALA A 29 2.71 -0.11 -17.60
N ARG A 30 3.61 -0.10 -16.61
CA ARG A 30 5.05 0.02 -16.84
C ARG A 30 5.63 -1.18 -17.59
N LYS A 31 5.23 -2.40 -17.25
CA LYS A 31 5.67 -3.62 -17.95
C LYS A 31 5.33 -3.62 -19.44
N ASN A 32 4.23 -2.97 -19.82
CA ASN A 32 3.76 -2.90 -21.20
C ASN A 32 4.14 -1.56 -21.89
N GLY A 33 5.00 -0.74 -21.29
CA GLY A 33 5.34 0.58 -21.82
C GLY A 33 4.14 1.50 -21.98
N GLY A 34 3.17 1.37 -21.08
CA GLY A 34 1.86 2.03 -21.11
C GLY A 34 1.73 3.19 -20.13
N GLU A 35 0.52 3.73 -20.05
CA GLU A 35 0.17 4.89 -19.21
C GLU A 35 -0.46 4.44 -17.89
N PHE A 36 -0.03 5.05 -16.77
CA PHE A 36 -0.61 4.90 -15.46
C PHE A 36 -1.23 6.23 -15.01
N ILE A 37 -2.54 6.26 -14.82
CA ILE A 37 -3.33 7.44 -14.47
C ILE A 37 -3.66 7.42 -12.98
N LEU A 38 -3.45 8.54 -12.29
CA LEU A 38 -4.05 8.79 -10.99
C LEU A 38 -5.38 9.52 -11.18
N ARG A 39 -6.51 8.86 -10.91
CA ARG A 39 -7.83 9.47 -10.94
C ARG A 39 -8.35 9.65 -9.52
N LEU A 40 -8.61 10.88 -9.11
CA LEU A 40 -9.24 11.16 -7.82
C LEU A 40 -10.76 11.09 -7.96
N ASP A 41 -11.36 10.05 -7.36
CA ASP A 41 -12.81 9.84 -7.39
C ASP A 41 -13.47 10.67 -6.25
N ASP A 42 -13.57 11.98 -6.46
CA ASP A 42 -13.94 13.01 -5.49
C ASP A 42 -15.34 13.60 -5.70
N THR A 43 -16.25 12.85 -6.33
CA THR A 43 -17.66 13.28 -6.53
C THR A 43 -18.44 13.45 -5.23
N ASP A 44 -18.04 12.81 -4.13
CA ASP A 44 -18.58 13.03 -2.80
C ASP A 44 -17.87 14.20 -2.11
N SER A 45 -18.33 15.41 -2.37
CA SER A 45 -17.74 16.64 -1.85
C SER A 45 -17.83 16.78 -0.32
N THR A 46 -18.69 16.00 0.35
CA THR A 46 -18.82 16.04 1.81
C THR A 46 -17.71 15.30 2.53
N ARG A 47 -17.17 14.25 1.92
CA ARG A 47 -16.11 13.41 2.50
C ARG A 47 -14.75 13.60 1.84
N SER A 48 -14.72 14.05 0.59
CA SER A 48 -13.47 14.28 -0.15
C SER A 48 -12.83 15.60 0.26
N THR A 49 -11.53 15.56 0.57
CA THR A 49 -10.78 16.77 0.96
C THR A 49 -9.50 16.92 0.14
N ILE A 50 -9.04 18.15 -0.02
CA ILE A 50 -7.76 18.47 -0.66
C ILE A 50 -6.61 17.83 0.13
N GLU A 51 -6.69 17.84 1.46
CA GLU A 51 -5.68 17.23 2.32
C GLU A 51 -5.47 15.74 2.00
N TYR A 52 -6.55 14.97 1.85
CA TYR A 52 -6.44 13.56 1.49
C TYR A 52 -5.98 13.37 0.05
N ALA A 53 -6.39 14.24 -0.88
CA ALA A 53 -5.91 14.20 -2.26
C ALA A 53 -4.39 14.43 -2.36
N ASP A 54 -3.86 15.38 -1.61
CA ASP A 54 -2.43 15.67 -1.58
C ASP A 54 -1.67 14.56 -0.83
N ALA A 55 -2.23 14.02 0.25
CA ALA A 55 -1.67 12.87 0.96
C ALA A 55 -1.53 11.64 0.05
N ILE A 56 -2.51 11.35 -0.80
CA ILE A 56 -2.45 10.28 -1.80
C ILE A 56 -1.26 10.46 -2.73
N LYS A 57 -1.07 11.68 -3.24
CA LYS A 57 0.06 12.01 -4.14
C LYS A 57 1.41 11.87 -3.43
N GLU A 58 1.52 12.38 -2.18
CA GLU A 58 2.73 12.25 -1.37
C GLU A 58 3.09 10.80 -1.10
N ASP A 59 2.12 9.96 -0.73
CA ASP A 59 2.33 8.56 -0.42
C ASP A 59 2.77 7.77 -1.67
N LEU A 60 2.14 8.00 -2.82
CA LEU A 60 2.55 7.38 -4.09
C LEU A 60 3.94 7.84 -4.53
N THR A 61 4.24 9.13 -4.40
CA THR A 61 5.57 9.69 -4.71
C THR A 61 6.65 9.09 -3.80
N TRP A 62 6.37 8.96 -2.50
CA TRP A 62 7.29 8.32 -1.56
C TRP A 62 7.60 6.86 -1.93
N LEU A 63 6.61 6.14 -2.46
CA LEU A 63 6.78 4.78 -2.94
C LEU A 63 7.44 4.69 -4.33
N GLY A 64 7.61 5.81 -5.04
CA GLY A 64 8.10 5.83 -6.41
C GLY A 64 7.05 5.47 -7.47
N LEU A 65 5.77 5.34 -7.09
CA LEU A 65 4.67 5.01 -8.00
C LEU A 65 4.18 6.27 -8.74
N ASN A 66 5.04 6.83 -9.58
CA ASN A 66 4.74 8.05 -10.32
C ASN A 66 3.75 7.78 -11.45
N TRP A 67 2.78 8.68 -11.60
CA TRP A 67 1.74 8.65 -12.63
C TRP A 67 2.09 9.56 -13.80
N ASP A 68 1.48 9.30 -14.96
CA ASP A 68 1.71 10.11 -16.16
C ASP A 68 0.78 11.33 -16.22
N ARG A 69 -0.44 11.21 -15.67
CA ARG A 69 -1.39 12.32 -15.50
C ARG A 69 -2.31 12.13 -14.31
N VAL A 70 -2.85 13.24 -13.84
CA VAL A 70 -3.85 13.29 -12.76
C VAL A 70 -5.17 13.77 -13.32
N GLU A 71 -6.25 13.09 -12.96
CA GLU A 71 -7.63 13.45 -13.29
C GLU A 71 -8.46 13.58 -12.02
N GLN A 72 -9.49 14.45 -12.05
CA GLN A 72 -10.41 14.65 -10.93
C GLN A 72 -11.85 14.57 -11.41
N GLN A 73 -12.65 13.74 -10.78
CA GLN A 73 -14.06 13.54 -11.17
C GLN A 73 -14.92 14.76 -10.93
N SER A 74 -14.65 15.53 -9.90
CA SER A 74 -15.37 16.80 -9.61
C SER A 74 -15.28 17.83 -10.74
N HIS A 75 -14.24 17.77 -11.59
CA HIS A 75 -14.07 18.64 -12.74
C HIS A 75 -14.82 18.17 -14.00
N ARG A 76 -15.49 17.01 -13.94
CA ARG A 76 -16.08 16.36 -15.12
C ARG A 76 -17.61 16.21 -15.06
N LEU A 77 -18.27 16.91 -14.17
CA LEU A 77 -19.72 16.80 -13.96
C LEU A 77 -20.54 17.06 -15.21
N GLU A 78 -20.13 18.01 -16.05
CA GLU A 78 -20.79 18.29 -17.34
C GLU A 78 -20.70 17.09 -18.29
N ARG A 79 -19.54 16.41 -18.34
CA ARG A 79 -19.39 15.20 -19.15
C ARG A 79 -20.29 14.07 -18.67
N TYR A 80 -20.46 13.92 -17.36
CA TYR A 80 -21.39 12.92 -16.80
C TYR A 80 -22.85 13.26 -17.09
N GLN A 81 -23.22 14.55 -17.14
CA GLN A 81 -24.55 14.99 -17.57
C GLN A 81 -24.81 14.62 -19.04
N GLN A 82 -23.81 14.85 -19.91
CA GLN A 82 -23.90 14.44 -21.33
C GLN A 82 -24.08 12.92 -21.47
N ALA A 83 -23.25 12.12 -20.76
CA ALA A 83 -23.35 10.67 -20.79
C ALA A 83 -24.72 10.18 -20.25
N ALA A 84 -25.26 10.83 -19.23
CA ALA A 84 -26.60 10.54 -18.74
C ALA A 84 -27.68 10.83 -19.80
N GLN A 85 -27.52 11.90 -20.61
CA GLN A 85 -28.43 12.22 -21.70
C GLN A 85 -28.29 11.19 -22.82
N GLU A 86 -27.08 10.80 -23.21
CA GLU A 86 -26.83 9.74 -24.20
C GLU A 86 -27.56 8.43 -23.80
N LEU A 87 -27.47 8.03 -22.54
CA LEU A 87 -28.16 6.85 -22.03
C LEU A 87 -29.70 6.99 -22.02
N ARG A 88 -30.25 8.20 -21.83
CA ARG A 88 -31.69 8.48 -21.95
C ARG A 88 -32.15 8.34 -23.41
N ASP A 89 -31.39 8.91 -24.34
CA ASP A 89 -31.73 8.94 -25.76
C ASP A 89 -31.80 7.53 -26.39
N ILE A 90 -30.96 6.60 -25.91
CA ILE A 90 -31.03 5.18 -26.30
C ILE A 90 -32.04 4.37 -25.45
N GLY A 91 -32.78 4.98 -24.57
CA GLY A 91 -33.82 4.34 -23.75
C GLY A 91 -33.33 3.38 -22.64
N ARG A 92 -32.03 3.46 -22.29
CA ARG A 92 -31.42 2.58 -21.26
C ARG A 92 -31.37 3.24 -19.87
N PHE A 93 -31.86 4.47 -19.73
CA PHE A 93 -31.78 5.23 -18.49
C PHE A 93 -33.14 5.77 -18.10
N TYR A 94 -33.69 5.33 -16.98
CA TYR A 94 -35.05 5.63 -16.58
C TYR A 94 -35.15 6.19 -15.15
N GLU A 95 -36.18 6.98 -14.95
CA GLU A 95 -36.44 7.72 -13.72
C GLU A 95 -37.27 6.89 -12.73
N CYS A 96 -36.84 6.88 -11.46
CA CYS A 96 -37.44 6.17 -10.37
C CYS A 96 -37.79 7.14 -9.23
N PHE A 97 -38.85 6.87 -8.50
CA PHE A 97 -39.39 7.78 -7.48
C PHE A 97 -39.49 7.13 -6.10
N GLU A 98 -39.10 5.88 -5.94
CA GLU A 98 -39.16 5.20 -4.65
C GLU A 98 -38.12 5.81 -3.69
N THR A 99 -38.62 6.05 -2.48
CA THR A 99 -37.81 6.48 -1.36
C THR A 99 -36.92 5.32 -0.84
N PRO A 100 -35.84 5.62 -0.12
CA PRO A 100 -35.01 4.58 0.52
C PRO A 100 -35.84 3.64 1.42
N VAL A 101 -36.87 4.16 2.11
CA VAL A 101 -37.74 3.36 2.97
C VAL A 101 -38.57 2.38 2.15
N GLU A 102 -39.18 2.85 1.05
CA GLU A 102 -39.98 2.00 0.14
C GLU A 102 -39.10 0.90 -0.49
N LEU A 103 -37.88 1.23 -0.90
CA LEU A 103 -36.91 0.26 -1.45
C LEU A 103 -36.53 -0.79 -0.39
N ASP A 104 -36.29 -0.39 0.86
CA ASP A 104 -35.96 -1.32 1.94
C ASP A 104 -37.15 -2.24 2.26
N LEU A 105 -38.38 -1.73 2.26
CA LEU A 105 -39.58 -2.54 2.42
C LEU A 105 -39.73 -3.56 1.28
N LYS A 106 -39.57 -3.16 0.03
CA LYS A 106 -39.55 -4.08 -1.13
C LYS A 106 -38.49 -5.18 -0.98
N ARG A 107 -37.29 -4.80 -0.58
CA ARG A 107 -36.16 -5.72 -0.33
C ARG A 107 -36.51 -6.74 0.76
N LYS A 108 -36.99 -6.28 1.91
CA LYS A 108 -37.42 -7.15 3.03
C LYS A 108 -38.53 -8.12 2.62
N LYS A 109 -39.52 -7.63 1.86
CA LYS A 109 -40.60 -8.48 1.35
C LYS A 109 -40.06 -9.60 0.45
N GLN A 110 -39.15 -9.30 -0.47
CA GLN A 110 -38.51 -10.31 -1.35
C GLN A 110 -37.74 -11.34 -0.55
N LEU A 111 -36.90 -10.90 0.41
CA LEU A 111 -36.17 -11.79 1.29
C LEU A 111 -37.09 -12.72 2.11
N ASN A 112 -38.19 -12.19 2.67
CA ASN A 112 -39.16 -12.99 3.39
C ASN A 112 -39.89 -14.03 2.51
N MET A 113 -39.94 -13.78 1.19
CA MET A 113 -40.47 -14.72 0.19
C MET A 113 -39.41 -15.70 -0.35
N GLY A 114 -38.18 -15.69 0.19
CA GLY A 114 -37.06 -16.49 -0.29
C GLY A 114 -36.54 -16.10 -1.68
N LYS A 115 -36.85 -14.86 -2.12
CA LYS A 115 -36.40 -14.34 -3.42
C LYS A 115 -35.16 -13.41 -3.24
N PRO A 116 -34.27 -13.35 -4.21
CA PRO A 116 -33.18 -12.38 -4.20
C PRO A 116 -33.78 -10.95 -4.20
N PRO A 117 -33.13 -10.01 -3.49
CA PRO A 117 -33.66 -8.63 -3.35
C PRO A 117 -33.26 -7.78 -4.58
N VAL A 118 -33.85 -8.12 -5.73
CA VAL A 118 -33.67 -7.42 -7.00
C VAL A 118 -34.74 -6.36 -7.20
N TYR A 119 -34.37 -5.18 -7.69
CA TYR A 119 -35.32 -4.12 -8.01
C TYR A 119 -36.32 -4.58 -9.07
N ASP A 120 -37.61 -4.39 -8.79
CA ASP A 120 -38.75 -4.94 -9.55
C ASP A 120 -39.10 -4.16 -10.83
N ARG A 121 -38.33 -3.10 -11.17
CA ARG A 121 -38.59 -2.22 -12.33
C ARG A 121 -39.96 -1.57 -12.36
N SER A 122 -40.62 -1.45 -11.18
CA SER A 122 -41.96 -0.88 -11.11
C SER A 122 -42.08 0.53 -11.71
N ALA A 123 -40.99 1.30 -11.69
CA ALA A 123 -40.96 2.63 -12.30
C ALA A 123 -41.13 2.63 -13.83
N LEU A 124 -40.79 1.53 -14.53
CA LEU A 124 -41.03 1.41 -15.97
C LEU A 124 -42.50 1.27 -16.35
N ALA A 125 -43.34 0.84 -15.42
CA ALA A 125 -44.79 0.69 -15.61
C ALA A 125 -45.58 1.98 -15.33
N LEU A 126 -44.94 3.06 -14.88
CA LEU A 126 -45.59 4.33 -14.59
C LEU A 126 -46.01 5.05 -15.87
N THR A 127 -47.28 5.57 -15.89
CA THR A 127 -47.74 6.46 -16.97
C THR A 127 -47.06 7.84 -16.85
N ASP A 128 -47.10 8.62 -17.91
CA ASP A 128 -46.52 9.98 -17.90
C ASP A 128 -47.23 10.89 -16.90
N GLU A 129 -48.54 10.73 -16.72
CA GLU A 129 -49.34 11.46 -15.71
C GLU A 129 -48.88 11.10 -14.29
N GLN A 130 -48.64 9.80 -14.03
CA GLN A 130 -48.13 9.34 -12.73
C GLN A 130 -46.72 9.88 -12.47
N LYS A 131 -45.83 9.90 -13.48
CA LYS A 131 -44.49 10.49 -13.37
C LYS A 131 -44.54 11.97 -13.06
N ILE A 132 -45.39 12.74 -13.78
CA ILE A 132 -45.55 14.17 -13.54
C ILE A 132 -46.02 14.43 -12.10
N LYS A 133 -47.00 13.66 -11.62
CA LYS A 133 -47.51 13.77 -10.25
C LYS A 133 -46.38 13.48 -9.25
N LEU A 134 -45.66 12.37 -9.41
CA LEU A 134 -44.56 11.98 -8.51
C LEU A 134 -43.43 13.01 -8.47
N LYS A 135 -43.10 13.60 -9.61
CA LYS A 135 -42.11 14.70 -9.70
C LYS A 135 -42.50 15.93 -8.89
N SER A 136 -43.78 16.20 -8.72
CA SER A 136 -44.24 17.32 -7.90
C SER A 136 -44.20 17.02 -6.40
N GLU A 137 -44.16 15.75 -6.03
CA GLU A 137 -44.24 15.29 -4.64
C GLU A 137 -42.93 14.86 -4.02
N ARG A 138 -41.94 14.43 -4.85
CA ARG A 138 -40.70 13.82 -4.36
C ARG A 138 -39.53 13.91 -5.37
N GLU A 139 -38.31 13.81 -4.86
CA GLU A 139 -37.12 13.70 -5.68
C GLU A 139 -37.10 12.38 -6.44
N SER A 140 -36.46 12.40 -7.60
CA SER A 140 -36.26 11.21 -8.44
C SER A 140 -34.82 10.82 -8.49
N HIS A 141 -34.53 9.51 -8.58
CA HIS A 141 -33.25 8.95 -8.86
C HIS A 141 -33.29 8.20 -10.21
N TRP A 142 -32.12 8.01 -10.81
CA TRP A 142 -32.03 7.43 -12.14
C TRP A 142 -31.30 6.10 -12.12
N ARG A 143 -31.88 5.09 -12.82
CA ARG A 143 -31.33 3.76 -12.95
C ARG A 143 -30.99 3.43 -14.40
N PHE A 144 -29.90 2.68 -14.59
CA PHE A 144 -29.58 2.06 -15.88
C PHE A 144 -30.32 0.73 -15.99
N GLN A 145 -31.03 0.54 -17.10
CA GLN A 145 -31.76 -0.69 -17.40
C GLN A 145 -30.80 -1.76 -17.93
N LEU A 146 -30.53 -2.77 -17.13
CA LEU A 146 -29.74 -3.93 -17.53
C LEU A 146 -30.54 -4.82 -18.49
N ASP A 147 -29.88 -5.34 -19.53
CA ASP A 147 -30.38 -6.49 -20.25
C ASP A 147 -30.32 -7.71 -19.36
N GLN A 148 -31.41 -8.47 -19.30
CA GLN A 148 -31.50 -9.63 -18.42
C GLN A 148 -30.86 -10.86 -19.06
N GLU A 149 -29.61 -10.69 -19.48
CA GLU A 149 -28.79 -11.73 -20.07
C GLU A 149 -27.65 -12.11 -19.16
N ARG A 150 -27.02 -13.24 -19.46
CA ARG A 150 -25.85 -13.70 -18.75
C ARG A 150 -24.62 -12.97 -19.29
N ILE A 151 -23.92 -12.26 -18.40
CA ILE A 151 -22.71 -11.54 -18.73
C ILE A 151 -21.52 -12.45 -18.39
N VAL A 152 -20.63 -12.63 -19.35
CA VAL A 152 -19.45 -13.49 -19.24
C VAL A 152 -18.19 -12.68 -19.59
N TRP A 153 -17.14 -12.90 -18.84
CA TRP A 153 -15.82 -12.34 -19.16
C TRP A 153 -14.73 -13.23 -18.55
N THR A 154 -13.53 -13.14 -19.10
CA THR A 154 -12.35 -13.79 -18.50
C THR A 154 -11.63 -12.76 -17.64
N ASP A 155 -11.52 -13.05 -16.35
CA ASP A 155 -10.81 -12.22 -15.39
C ASP A 155 -9.35 -12.65 -15.29
N GLY A 156 -8.43 -11.68 -15.21
CA GLY A 156 -7.00 -11.95 -15.21
C GLY A 156 -6.48 -12.72 -13.97
N ILE A 157 -7.27 -12.81 -12.90
CA ILE A 157 -6.92 -13.53 -11.67
C ILE A 157 -7.93 -14.63 -11.37
N LEU A 158 -9.24 -14.34 -11.52
CA LEU A 158 -10.31 -15.25 -11.11
C LEU A 158 -10.72 -16.24 -12.20
N GLY A 159 -10.17 -16.11 -13.43
CA GLY A 159 -10.54 -16.93 -14.57
C GLY A 159 -11.89 -16.56 -15.15
N ASP A 160 -12.60 -17.54 -15.74
CA ASP A 160 -13.89 -17.31 -16.40
C ASP A 160 -14.99 -17.03 -15.37
N LEU A 161 -15.59 -15.86 -15.49
CA LEU A 161 -16.68 -15.40 -14.64
C LEU A 161 -17.98 -15.26 -15.43
N SER A 162 -19.08 -15.54 -14.76
CA SER A 162 -20.43 -15.50 -15.35
C SER A 162 -21.44 -15.01 -14.34
N ILE A 163 -22.09 -13.87 -14.60
CA ILE A 163 -23.12 -13.29 -13.76
C ILE A 163 -24.42 -13.20 -14.54
N ASP A 164 -25.50 -13.70 -13.93
CA ASP A 164 -26.85 -13.54 -14.44
C ASP A 164 -27.36 -12.12 -14.08
N ALA A 165 -27.47 -11.23 -15.08
CA ALA A 165 -27.96 -9.87 -14.86
C ALA A 165 -29.40 -9.82 -14.36
N GLY A 166 -30.21 -10.87 -14.58
CA GLY A 166 -31.54 -11.00 -13.99
C GLY A 166 -31.54 -11.12 -12.47
N SER A 167 -30.41 -11.52 -11.88
CA SER A 167 -30.20 -11.60 -10.43
C SER A 167 -29.61 -10.32 -9.82
N VAL A 168 -29.33 -9.29 -10.63
CA VAL A 168 -28.74 -8.01 -10.23
C VAL A 168 -29.77 -6.90 -10.42
N SER A 169 -29.88 -5.99 -9.44
CA SER A 169 -30.73 -4.81 -9.57
C SER A 169 -30.16 -3.83 -10.60
N ASP A 170 -31.04 -3.21 -11.38
CA ASP A 170 -30.65 -2.07 -12.20
C ASP A 170 -29.96 -1.02 -11.32
N PRO A 171 -28.69 -0.65 -11.63
CA PRO A 171 -27.91 0.22 -10.77
C PRO A 171 -28.46 1.65 -10.77
N VAL A 172 -28.46 2.28 -9.60
CA VAL A 172 -28.67 3.73 -9.52
C VAL A 172 -27.40 4.40 -9.98
N LEU A 173 -27.50 5.30 -10.97
CA LEU A 173 -26.37 6.06 -11.48
C LEU A 173 -26.40 7.53 -11.06
N ILE A 174 -27.62 8.08 -10.80
CA ILE A 174 -27.82 9.43 -10.26
C ILE A 174 -28.80 9.34 -9.07
N ARG A 175 -28.39 9.91 -7.95
CA ARG A 175 -29.23 9.98 -6.72
C ARG A 175 -30.30 11.06 -6.84
N GLY A 176 -31.26 11.06 -5.88
CA GLY A 176 -32.32 12.06 -5.80
C GLY A 176 -31.81 13.50 -5.65
N ASP A 177 -30.68 13.69 -4.98
CA ASP A 177 -29.99 14.99 -4.85
C ASP A 177 -29.21 15.42 -6.11
N GLY A 178 -29.26 14.64 -7.19
CA GLY A 178 -28.56 14.90 -8.44
C GLY A 178 -27.10 14.43 -8.47
N GLN A 179 -26.60 13.83 -7.38
CA GLN A 179 -25.20 13.35 -7.32
C GLN A 179 -25.01 12.13 -8.21
N PHE A 180 -23.96 12.17 -9.05
CA PHE A 180 -23.50 11.01 -9.81
C PHE A 180 -22.84 9.99 -8.89
N LEU A 181 -23.26 8.73 -9.02
CA LEU A 181 -22.66 7.65 -8.25
C LEU A 181 -21.43 7.08 -8.96
N TYR A 182 -20.61 6.37 -8.18
CA TYR A 182 -19.36 5.75 -8.60
C TYR A 182 -19.43 5.08 -9.97
N THR A 183 -20.44 4.25 -10.22
CA THR A 183 -20.55 3.47 -11.46
C THR A 183 -20.66 4.36 -12.70
N MET A 184 -21.44 5.45 -12.63
CA MET A 184 -21.60 6.38 -13.75
C MET A 184 -20.30 7.11 -14.06
N ALA A 185 -19.72 7.76 -13.06
CA ALA A 185 -18.50 8.54 -13.22
C ALA A 185 -17.32 7.64 -13.65
N SER A 186 -17.16 6.48 -13.01
CA SER A 186 -16.07 5.54 -13.30
C SER A 186 -16.12 5.00 -14.73
N VAL A 187 -17.31 4.58 -15.21
CA VAL A 187 -17.44 4.07 -16.60
C VAL A 187 -17.20 5.17 -17.62
N CYS A 188 -17.79 6.34 -17.41
CA CYS A 188 -17.60 7.48 -18.32
C CYS A 188 -16.11 7.83 -18.46
N ASP A 189 -15.39 7.91 -17.33
CA ASP A 189 -13.97 8.21 -17.34
C ASP A 189 -13.13 7.09 -17.93
N ASP A 190 -13.43 5.83 -17.62
CA ASP A 190 -12.70 4.69 -18.16
C ASP A 190 -12.81 4.63 -19.70
N ILE A 191 -13.97 5.02 -20.27
CA ILE A 191 -14.16 5.16 -21.73
C ILE A 191 -13.35 6.36 -22.26
N ASP A 192 -13.55 7.54 -21.70
CA ASP A 192 -12.96 8.78 -22.21
C ASP A 192 -11.43 8.79 -22.11
N PHE A 193 -10.87 8.13 -21.09
CA PHE A 193 -9.42 8.03 -20.88
C PHE A 193 -8.79 6.84 -21.61
N GLY A 194 -9.60 6.01 -22.28
CA GLY A 194 -9.12 4.86 -23.02
C GLY A 194 -8.48 3.80 -22.11
N ILE A 195 -9.08 3.57 -20.95
CA ILE A 195 -8.58 2.54 -20.01
C ILE A 195 -8.72 1.16 -20.66
N THR A 196 -7.61 0.45 -20.75
CA THR A 196 -7.57 -0.89 -21.35
C THR A 196 -7.56 -2.01 -20.31
N ASN A 197 -7.09 -1.73 -19.09
CA ASN A 197 -6.99 -2.70 -18.03
C ASN A 197 -7.47 -2.11 -16.69
N VAL A 198 -8.36 -2.82 -16.03
CA VAL A 198 -8.94 -2.45 -14.73
C VAL A 198 -8.55 -3.50 -13.71
N VAL A 199 -7.63 -3.16 -12.80
CA VAL A 199 -7.28 -4.03 -11.67
C VAL A 199 -7.80 -3.42 -10.38
N ARG A 200 -8.51 -4.23 -9.57
CA ARG A 200 -9.13 -3.76 -8.31
C ARG A 200 -9.46 -4.92 -7.37
N GLY A 201 -10.02 -4.62 -6.21
CA GLY A 201 -10.44 -5.63 -5.23
C GLY A 201 -11.60 -6.51 -5.73
N SER A 202 -11.61 -7.76 -5.29
CA SER A 202 -12.63 -8.76 -5.67
C SER A 202 -14.04 -8.44 -5.17
N ASP A 203 -14.21 -7.51 -4.25
CA ASP A 203 -15.50 -6.96 -3.84
C ASP A 203 -16.25 -6.20 -4.96
N HIS A 204 -15.53 -5.83 -6.03
CA HIS A 204 -16.09 -5.17 -7.21
C HIS A 204 -16.53 -6.12 -8.34
N VAL A 205 -16.42 -7.44 -8.19
CA VAL A 205 -16.75 -8.41 -9.26
C VAL A 205 -18.17 -8.22 -9.79
N THR A 206 -19.16 -8.06 -8.91
CA THR A 206 -20.55 -7.82 -9.32
C THR A 206 -20.72 -6.49 -10.07
N ASN A 207 -19.95 -5.46 -9.67
CA ASN A 207 -19.98 -4.17 -10.35
C ASN A 207 -19.46 -4.28 -11.78
N THR A 208 -18.51 -5.19 -12.05
CA THR A 208 -17.93 -5.40 -13.38
C THR A 208 -19.01 -5.80 -14.39
N ALA A 209 -19.89 -6.74 -14.04
CA ALA A 209 -20.97 -7.14 -14.93
C ALA A 209 -21.87 -5.94 -15.33
N THR A 210 -22.22 -5.11 -14.35
CA THR A 210 -23.01 -3.89 -14.58
C THR A 210 -22.24 -2.89 -15.45
N GLN A 211 -20.94 -2.69 -15.17
CA GLN A 211 -20.12 -1.74 -15.91
C GLN A 211 -19.90 -2.17 -17.37
N ILE A 212 -19.73 -3.46 -17.65
CA ILE A 212 -19.64 -3.99 -19.00
C ILE A 212 -20.85 -3.54 -19.84
N GLN A 213 -22.07 -3.76 -19.34
CA GLN A 213 -23.27 -3.37 -20.08
C GLN A 213 -23.41 -1.85 -20.27
N ILE A 214 -22.97 -1.04 -19.29
CA ILE A 214 -23.00 0.41 -19.43
C ILE A 214 -21.96 0.88 -20.46
N ILE A 215 -20.74 0.31 -20.45
CA ILE A 215 -19.69 0.61 -21.42
C ILE A 215 -20.19 0.31 -22.84
N GLU A 216 -20.76 -0.87 -23.05
CA GLU A 216 -21.32 -1.29 -24.34
C GLU A 216 -22.47 -0.38 -24.81
N ALA A 217 -23.37 -0.02 -23.90
CA ALA A 217 -24.48 0.88 -24.18
C ALA A 217 -24.01 2.31 -24.57
N MET A 218 -22.87 2.75 -24.04
CA MET A 218 -22.23 4.02 -24.39
C MET A 218 -21.31 3.90 -25.63
N GLY A 219 -21.23 2.72 -26.27
CA GLY A 219 -20.37 2.49 -27.43
C GLY A 219 -18.87 2.46 -27.11
N GLY A 220 -18.51 2.29 -25.84
CA GLY A 220 -17.13 2.19 -25.38
C GLY A 220 -16.53 0.79 -25.59
N SER A 221 -15.22 0.70 -25.55
CA SER A 221 -14.49 -0.58 -25.56
C SER A 221 -14.39 -1.12 -24.14
N VAL A 222 -14.82 -2.36 -23.92
CA VAL A 222 -14.75 -3.04 -22.62
C VAL A 222 -13.28 -3.33 -22.29
N PRO A 223 -12.75 -2.84 -21.15
CA PRO A 223 -11.39 -3.14 -20.73
C PRO A 223 -11.24 -4.58 -20.23
N SER A 224 -10.01 -5.08 -20.19
CA SER A 224 -9.69 -6.31 -19.47
C SER A 224 -9.80 -6.07 -17.97
N PHE A 225 -10.44 -7.00 -17.24
CA PHE A 225 -10.58 -6.91 -15.78
C PHE A 225 -9.70 -7.92 -15.07
N ALA A 226 -9.21 -7.56 -13.89
CA ALA A 226 -8.55 -8.47 -12.96
C ALA A 226 -8.91 -8.09 -11.53
N HIS A 227 -9.43 -9.04 -10.77
CA HIS A 227 -9.88 -8.83 -9.41
C HIS A 227 -8.98 -9.53 -8.41
N HIS A 228 -8.11 -8.75 -7.73
CA HIS A 228 -7.23 -9.31 -6.71
C HIS A 228 -8.00 -9.59 -5.41
N SER A 229 -7.54 -10.59 -4.66
CA SER A 229 -8.09 -10.93 -3.35
C SER A 229 -7.99 -9.76 -2.37
N LEU A 230 -8.95 -9.66 -1.46
CA LEU A 230 -8.91 -8.69 -0.37
C LEU A 230 -7.85 -9.09 0.66
N LEU A 231 -7.20 -8.08 1.25
CA LEU A 231 -6.29 -8.30 2.36
C LEU A 231 -7.09 -8.41 3.67
N THR A 232 -6.67 -9.37 4.50
CA THR A 232 -7.16 -9.55 5.86
C THR A 232 -6.04 -9.38 6.86
N GLY A 233 -6.36 -9.14 8.12
CA GLY A 233 -5.38 -9.19 9.18
C GLY A 233 -4.87 -10.62 9.45
N PRO A 234 -3.85 -10.78 10.32
CA PRO A 234 -3.23 -12.08 10.60
C PRO A 234 -4.19 -13.15 11.12
N GLN A 235 -5.28 -12.75 11.79
CA GLN A 235 -6.33 -13.65 12.29
C GLN A 235 -7.47 -13.86 11.29
N GLY A 236 -7.38 -13.29 10.07
CA GLY A 236 -8.44 -13.33 9.06
C GLY A 236 -9.51 -12.25 9.22
N GLU A 237 -9.36 -11.33 10.17
CA GLU A 237 -10.28 -10.20 10.36
C GLU A 237 -10.13 -9.17 9.23
N PRO A 238 -11.20 -8.44 8.88
CA PRO A 238 -11.11 -7.36 7.91
C PRO A 238 -10.11 -6.29 8.33
N LEU A 239 -9.26 -5.83 7.41
CA LEU A 239 -8.29 -4.74 7.67
C LEU A 239 -8.95 -3.45 8.14
N SER A 240 -10.20 -3.19 7.74
CA SER A 240 -10.98 -2.00 8.12
C SER A 240 -11.11 -1.78 9.64
N LYS A 241 -10.98 -2.84 10.46
CA LYS A 241 -10.99 -2.73 11.93
C LYS A 241 -9.68 -2.22 12.53
N ARG A 242 -8.59 -2.17 11.74
CA ARG A 242 -7.24 -1.74 12.14
C ARG A 242 -6.69 -0.60 11.30
N LEU A 243 -7.51 0.08 10.51
CA LEU A 243 -7.09 1.07 9.51
C LEU A 243 -6.19 2.20 10.05
N GLY A 244 -6.31 2.55 11.33
CA GLY A 244 -5.45 3.57 11.94
C GLY A 244 -3.96 3.21 12.01
N ALA A 245 -3.61 1.91 12.03
CA ALA A 245 -2.22 1.44 12.18
C ALA A 245 -1.61 0.91 10.86
N LEU A 246 -2.35 0.96 9.74
CA LEU A 246 -1.95 0.39 8.45
C LEU A 246 -2.00 1.42 7.32
N SER A 247 -2.02 2.71 7.64
CA SER A 247 -1.84 3.77 6.64
C SER A 247 -0.39 3.78 6.16
N LEU A 248 -0.18 4.20 4.92
CA LEU A 248 1.17 4.34 4.38
C LEU A 248 2.01 5.35 5.18
N ARG A 249 1.37 6.37 5.74
CA ARG A 249 2.02 7.35 6.62
C ARG A 249 2.57 6.71 7.90
N ASP A 250 1.81 5.81 8.52
CA ASP A 250 2.26 5.10 9.73
C ASP A 250 3.43 4.16 9.42
N LEU A 251 3.36 3.46 8.28
CA LEU A 251 4.46 2.61 7.80
C LEU A 251 5.73 3.44 7.55
N ARG A 252 5.59 4.60 6.91
CA ARG A 252 6.69 5.55 6.69
C ARG A 252 7.24 6.08 8.00
N ALA A 253 6.38 6.49 8.93
CA ALA A 253 6.78 7.02 10.23
C ALA A 253 7.49 5.97 11.10
N SER A 254 7.17 4.69 10.95
CA SER A 254 7.87 3.58 11.61
C SER A 254 9.23 3.23 10.96
N GLY A 255 9.65 3.95 9.91
CA GLY A 255 10.94 3.77 9.26
C GLY A 255 11.01 2.61 8.27
N LEU A 256 9.86 2.08 7.85
CA LEU A 256 9.82 1.03 6.83
C LEU A 256 10.22 1.59 5.46
N GLU A 257 10.95 0.79 4.70
CA GLU A 257 11.47 1.20 3.39
C GLU A 257 10.46 0.94 2.26
N PRO A 258 10.32 1.86 1.30
CA PRO A 258 9.44 1.70 0.14
C PRO A 258 9.61 0.36 -0.56
N MET A 259 10.85 -0.01 -0.90
CA MET A 259 11.10 -1.26 -1.62
C MET A 259 10.78 -2.51 -0.82
N ALA A 260 10.90 -2.48 0.50
CA ALA A 260 10.47 -3.58 1.36
C ALA A 260 8.94 -3.77 1.31
N ILE A 261 8.19 -2.66 1.38
CA ILE A 261 6.73 -2.66 1.28
C ILE A 261 6.28 -3.13 -0.09
N LEU A 262 6.84 -2.56 -1.16
CA LEU A 262 6.48 -2.89 -2.54
C LEU A 262 6.81 -4.33 -2.90
N SER A 263 8.00 -4.83 -2.51
CA SER A 263 8.41 -6.22 -2.72
C SER A 263 7.46 -7.19 -2.04
N HIS A 264 7.09 -6.91 -0.79
CA HIS A 264 6.14 -7.73 -0.05
C HIS A 264 4.77 -7.74 -0.74
N MET A 265 4.23 -6.56 -1.06
CA MET A 265 2.91 -6.42 -1.69
C MET A 265 2.83 -7.04 -3.09
N ALA A 266 3.92 -7.02 -3.85
CA ALA A 266 3.99 -7.55 -5.19
C ALA A 266 4.04 -9.09 -5.25
N ARG A 267 4.28 -9.76 -4.12
CA ARG A 267 4.32 -11.23 -4.02
C ARG A 267 3.27 -11.80 -3.07
N LEU A 268 2.72 -10.96 -2.21
CA LEU A 268 1.75 -11.40 -1.21
C LEU A 268 0.49 -11.99 -1.85
N GLY A 269 0.20 -13.27 -1.56
CA GLY A 269 -0.94 -14.00 -2.14
C GLY A 269 -0.71 -14.54 -3.55
N SER A 270 0.53 -14.54 -4.03
CA SER A 270 0.95 -15.24 -5.23
C SER A 270 1.48 -16.65 -4.91
N SER A 271 1.78 -17.43 -5.94
CA SER A 271 2.46 -18.72 -5.82
C SER A 271 3.98 -18.61 -5.64
N GLU A 272 4.54 -17.40 -5.79
CA GLU A 272 5.96 -17.13 -5.69
C GLU A 272 6.37 -16.71 -4.27
N PRO A 273 7.61 -16.98 -3.85
CA PRO A 273 8.09 -16.57 -2.53
C PRO A 273 8.17 -15.03 -2.43
N ILE A 274 8.02 -14.53 -1.21
CA ILE A 274 8.24 -13.11 -0.91
C ILE A 274 9.75 -12.87 -0.85
N GLU A 275 10.26 -12.13 -1.83
CA GLU A 275 11.67 -11.76 -1.96
C GLU A 275 11.80 -10.24 -2.03
N LEU A 276 12.95 -9.74 -1.58
CA LEU A 276 13.28 -8.32 -1.71
C LEU A 276 13.85 -8.06 -3.09
N PHE A 277 13.19 -7.19 -3.84
CA PHE A 277 13.67 -6.65 -5.11
C PHE A 277 14.57 -5.43 -4.86
N SER A 278 15.58 -5.26 -5.68
CA SER A 278 16.57 -4.18 -5.54
C SER A 278 16.03 -2.83 -6.06
N SER A 279 15.10 -2.87 -7.01
CA SER A 279 14.51 -1.69 -7.63
C SER A 279 13.06 -1.91 -8.07
N LEU A 280 12.35 -0.81 -8.31
CA LEU A 280 10.99 -0.84 -8.84
C LEU A 280 10.96 -1.40 -10.27
N ASP A 281 11.99 -1.13 -11.07
CA ASP A 281 12.09 -1.66 -12.45
C ASP A 281 12.22 -3.20 -12.43
N GLU A 282 13.09 -3.75 -11.57
CA GLU A 282 13.21 -5.19 -11.39
C GLU A 282 11.88 -5.82 -10.97
N LEU A 283 11.15 -5.16 -10.06
CA LEU A 283 9.85 -5.62 -9.60
C LEU A 283 8.82 -5.61 -10.72
N VAL A 284 8.82 -4.58 -11.57
CA VAL A 284 7.94 -4.47 -12.77
C VAL A 284 8.24 -5.57 -13.79
N GLU A 285 9.52 -5.82 -14.08
CA GLU A 285 9.94 -6.87 -15.02
C GLU A 285 9.49 -8.26 -14.59
N ASN A 286 9.57 -8.53 -13.28
CA ASN A 286 9.19 -9.83 -12.70
C ASN A 286 7.72 -9.95 -12.31
N PHE A 287 6.89 -8.95 -12.58
CA PHE A 287 5.47 -9.00 -12.25
C PHE A 287 4.69 -9.87 -13.24
N ASP A 288 3.89 -10.79 -12.70
CA ASP A 288 2.89 -11.55 -13.45
C ASP A 288 1.59 -11.63 -12.65
N ILE A 289 0.51 -11.10 -13.22
CA ILE A 289 -0.79 -11.07 -12.53
C ILE A 289 -1.44 -12.45 -12.44
N THR A 290 -1.05 -13.39 -13.30
CA THR A 290 -1.66 -14.73 -13.40
C THR A 290 -1.24 -15.66 -12.27
N ILE A 291 -0.19 -15.31 -11.50
CA ILE A 291 0.28 -16.13 -10.38
C ILE A 291 -0.49 -15.90 -9.08
N PHE A 292 -1.43 -14.94 -9.07
CA PHE A 292 -2.22 -14.61 -7.87
C PHE A 292 -3.46 -15.47 -7.74
N GLY A 293 -3.81 -15.79 -6.49
CA GLY A 293 -4.99 -16.59 -6.17
C GLY A 293 -6.21 -15.75 -5.78
N ALA A 294 -7.39 -16.39 -5.82
CA ALA A 294 -8.68 -15.80 -5.45
C ALA A 294 -8.89 -15.69 -3.93
N GLN A 295 -8.15 -16.48 -3.12
CA GLN A 295 -8.38 -16.57 -1.69
C GLN A 295 -7.95 -15.31 -0.95
N PRO A 296 -8.71 -14.88 0.10
CA PRO A 296 -8.31 -13.77 0.95
C PRO A 296 -6.88 -13.94 1.45
N THR A 297 -6.10 -12.88 1.39
CA THR A 297 -4.67 -12.91 1.67
C THR A 297 -4.39 -12.24 3.01
N LYS A 298 -3.70 -12.94 3.91
CA LYS A 298 -3.31 -12.38 5.22
C LYS A 298 -2.14 -11.42 5.06
N PHE A 299 -2.25 -10.27 5.68
CA PHE A 299 -1.20 -9.25 5.76
C PHE A 299 -0.81 -9.06 7.23
N ASP A 300 0.48 -9.19 7.52
CA ASP A 300 1.06 -8.84 8.81
C ASP A 300 2.16 -7.79 8.61
N VAL A 301 2.04 -6.66 9.29
CA VAL A 301 3.04 -5.57 9.22
C VAL A 301 4.42 -6.01 9.72
N THR A 302 4.48 -6.99 10.61
CA THR A 302 5.74 -7.50 11.14
C THR A 302 6.61 -8.18 10.08
N ASP A 303 6.00 -8.67 8.99
CA ASP A 303 6.72 -9.28 7.85
C ASP A 303 7.56 -8.26 7.06
N LEU A 304 7.26 -6.96 7.20
CA LEU A 304 7.99 -5.89 6.52
C LEU A 304 9.34 -5.57 7.17
N SER A 305 9.49 -5.85 8.47
CA SER A 305 10.71 -5.51 9.21
C SER A 305 11.95 -6.25 8.73
N PRO A 306 11.92 -7.59 8.50
CA PRO A 306 13.07 -8.31 7.95
C PRO A 306 13.46 -7.83 6.54
N LEU A 307 12.47 -7.48 5.70
CA LEU A 307 12.73 -6.96 4.35
C LEU A 307 13.35 -5.57 4.42
N THR A 308 12.86 -4.69 5.30
CA THR A 308 13.44 -3.36 5.53
C THR A 308 14.88 -3.46 6.01
N LYS A 309 15.15 -4.32 7.00
CA LYS A 309 16.52 -4.57 7.47
C LYS A 309 17.43 -5.02 6.33
N LYS A 310 17.00 -6.00 5.54
CA LYS A 310 17.76 -6.51 4.39
C LYS A 310 18.01 -5.42 3.35
N TYR A 311 17.01 -4.57 3.07
CA TYR A 311 17.14 -3.47 2.14
C TYR A 311 18.15 -2.44 2.62
N VAL A 312 18.04 -1.98 3.88
CA VAL A 312 18.96 -1.00 4.47
C VAL A 312 20.39 -1.53 4.48
N ALA A 313 20.59 -2.79 4.90
CA ALA A 313 21.91 -3.43 4.89
C ALA A 313 22.51 -3.52 3.47
N GLY A 314 21.68 -3.61 2.43
CA GLY A 314 22.08 -3.65 1.02
C GLY A 314 22.42 -2.30 0.39
N LEU A 315 22.13 -1.18 1.05
CA LEU A 315 22.35 0.15 0.47
C LEU A 315 23.85 0.48 0.32
N ASP A 316 24.17 1.05 -0.82
CA ASP A 316 25.54 1.54 -1.08
C ASP A 316 25.85 2.79 -0.27
N LEU A 317 27.17 2.98 0.00
CA LEU A 317 27.64 4.18 0.67
C LEU A 317 27.20 5.46 -0.05
N SER A 318 27.19 5.48 -1.37
CA SER A 318 26.75 6.64 -2.16
C SER A 318 25.32 7.09 -1.82
N THR A 319 24.42 6.14 -1.59
CA THR A 319 23.04 6.40 -1.19
C THR A 319 22.94 6.93 0.24
N MET A 320 23.80 6.44 1.13
CA MET A 320 23.78 6.77 2.55
C MET A 320 24.63 7.98 2.91
N TYR A 321 25.58 8.37 2.07
CA TYR A 321 26.62 9.37 2.36
C TYR A 321 26.04 10.69 2.88
N GLY A 322 25.04 11.24 2.18
CA GLY A 322 24.39 12.48 2.62
C GLY A 322 23.75 12.38 4.01
N ALA A 323 23.11 11.25 4.31
CA ALA A 323 22.50 11.01 5.62
C ALA A 323 23.57 10.89 6.72
N LEU A 324 24.69 10.21 6.43
CA LEU A 324 25.80 10.07 7.36
C LEU A 324 26.44 11.44 7.69
N ILE A 325 26.71 12.24 6.67
CA ILE A 325 27.27 13.59 6.86
C ILE A 325 26.31 14.49 7.64
N ASN A 326 25.02 14.42 7.37
CA ASN A 326 24.00 15.19 8.11
C ASN A 326 23.90 14.79 9.59
N LEU A 327 24.26 13.55 9.94
CA LEU A 327 24.41 13.10 11.33
C LEU A 327 25.71 13.60 12.01
N GLY A 328 26.58 14.28 11.25
CA GLY A 328 27.87 14.78 11.74
C GLY A 328 28.99 13.74 11.71
N ILE A 329 28.83 12.64 10.95
CA ILE A 329 29.92 11.66 10.77
C ILE A 329 30.98 12.26 9.86
N PRO A 330 32.26 12.32 10.29
CA PRO A 330 33.33 12.86 9.47
C PRO A 330 33.51 12.12 8.13
N PRO A 331 33.78 12.82 7.01
CA PRO A 331 33.90 12.24 5.68
C PRO A 331 34.93 11.12 5.58
N ASP A 332 36.03 11.23 6.29
CA ASP A 332 37.17 10.30 6.30
C ASP A 332 36.84 8.94 6.93
N ILE A 333 35.89 8.89 7.86
CA ILE A 333 35.45 7.65 8.50
C ILE A 333 34.07 7.17 8.02
N ALA A 334 33.37 7.92 7.17
CA ALA A 334 31.98 7.59 6.76
C ALA A 334 31.88 6.20 6.11
N SER A 335 32.86 5.79 5.32
CA SER A 335 32.90 4.46 4.71
C SER A 335 33.03 3.35 5.75
N SER A 336 34.04 3.45 6.61
CA SER A 336 34.30 2.46 7.65
C SER A 336 33.14 2.39 8.66
N PHE A 337 32.53 3.54 8.98
CA PHE A 337 31.36 3.60 9.83
C PHE A 337 30.16 2.89 9.21
N TRP A 338 29.88 3.14 7.92
CA TRP A 338 28.76 2.49 7.24
C TRP A 338 28.98 0.97 7.15
N GLU A 339 30.16 0.52 6.78
CA GLU A 339 30.51 -0.92 6.74
C GLU A 339 30.42 -1.60 8.14
N MET A 340 30.65 -0.86 9.21
CA MET A 340 30.48 -1.37 10.56
C MET A 340 29.00 -1.44 10.96
N ALA A 341 28.18 -0.40 10.62
CA ALA A 341 26.84 -0.23 11.12
C ALA A 341 25.78 -1.01 10.32
N ARG A 342 25.92 -1.12 8.98
CA ARG A 342 24.89 -1.55 8.04
C ARG A 342 24.19 -2.88 8.36
N GLU A 343 24.91 -3.85 8.87
CA GLU A 343 24.37 -5.16 9.24
C GLU A 343 23.65 -5.15 10.62
N ASN A 344 23.79 -4.06 11.37
CA ASN A 344 23.35 -3.94 12.76
C ASN A 344 22.24 -2.88 12.95
N VAL A 345 21.67 -2.41 11.86
CA VAL A 345 20.52 -1.50 11.87
C VAL A 345 19.29 -2.22 11.32
N ASN A 346 18.11 -1.94 11.86
CA ASN A 346 16.85 -2.48 11.37
C ASN A 346 16.15 -1.47 10.45
N ILE A 347 16.30 -0.19 10.76
CA ILE A 347 15.81 0.95 9.98
C ILE A 347 16.93 2.01 9.88
N ARG A 348 16.82 2.94 8.93
CA ARG A 348 17.86 3.99 8.75
C ARG A 348 18.07 4.84 10.01
N ALA A 349 17.02 5.06 10.79
CA ALA A 349 17.13 5.88 11.99
C ALA A 349 18.08 5.28 13.06
N ASP A 350 18.26 3.94 13.06
CA ASP A 350 19.14 3.26 14.03
C ASP A 350 20.62 3.66 13.86
N ILE A 351 20.99 4.23 12.71
CA ILE A 351 22.34 4.72 12.42
C ILE A 351 22.76 5.79 13.43
N ALA A 352 21.82 6.66 13.81
CA ALA A 352 22.10 7.73 14.78
C ALA A 352 22.57 7.18 16.12
N GLN A 353 21.98 6.09 16.60
CA GLN A 353 22.36 5.43 17.85
C GLN A 353 23.81 4.90 17.78
N TRP A 354 24.19 4.26 16.66
CA TRP A 354 25.57 3.79 16.51
C TRP A 354 26.55 4.94 16.44
N TRP A 355 26.18 6.07 15.80
CA TRP A 355 27.03 7.25 15.77
C TRP A 355 27.18 7.90 17.14
N GLU A 356 26.11 7.99 17.94
CA GLU A 356 26.18 8.47 19.33
C GLU A 356 27.12 7.62 20.18
N ILE A 357 27.06 6.28 20.04
CA ILE A 357 27.99 5.36 20.71
C ILE A 357 29.44 5.67 20.30
N CYS A 358 29.69 5.86 19.01
CA CYS A 358 31.05 6.15 18.54
C CYS A 358 31.57 7.53 19.01
N ARG A 359 30.74 8.57 18.95
CA ARG A 359 31.10 9.95 19.24
C ARG A 359 31.22 10.23 20.74
N ASP A 360 30.21 9.85 21.49
CA ASP A 360 30.04 10.27 22.88
C ASP A 360 30.40 9.17 23.88
N GLY A 361 30.54 7.93 23.42
CA GLY A 361 30.60 6.75 24.28
C GLY A 361 29.26 6.47 24.96
N VAL A 362 29.23 5.50 25.81
CA VAL A 362 28.04 5.09 26.59
C VAL A 362 28.31 5.14 28.08
N THR A 363 27.24 5.15 28.89
CA THR A 363 27.35 4.74 30.28
C THR A 363 27.54 3.21 30.27
N PRO A 364 28.70 2.72 30.81
CA PRO A 364 29.01 1.29 30.71
C PRO A 364 27.96 0.42 31.40
N LEU A 365 27.55 -0.64 30.76
CA LEU A 365 26.75 -1.69 31.41
C LEU A 365 27.69 -2.77 31.92
N ILE A 366 27.94 -2.78 33.23
CA ILE A 366 28.87 -3.69 33.88
C ILE A 366 28.13 -4.48 34.97
N ASP A 367 28.13 -5.79 34.83
CA ASP A 367 27.56 -6.67 35.85
C ASP A 367 28.48 -6.66 37.10
N ALA A 368 27.92 -6.82 38.28
CA ALA A 368 28.67 -6.70 39.56
C ALA A 368 29.89 -7.65 39.64
N GLU A 369 29.79 -8.83 39.02
CA GLU A 369 30.86 -9.82 38.95
C GLU A 369 31.98 -9.43 37.96
N ASP A 370 31.74 -8.47 37.07
CA ASP A 370 32.66 -8.05 36.03
C ASP A 370 33.41 -6.76 36.34
N ILE A 371 33.08 -6.07 37.44
CA ILE A 371 33.68 -4.77 37.79
C ILE A 371 35.22 -4.84 37.82
N LYS A 372 35.78 -5.78 38.58
CA LYS A 372 37.24 -5.95 38.65
C LYS A 372 37.86 -6.35 37.32
N PHE A 373 37.16 -7.14 36.54
CA PHE A 373 37.59 -7.56 35.24
C PHE A 373 37.68 -6.35 34.27
N ILE A 374 36.68 -5.47 34.27
CA ILE A 374 36.67 -4.27 33.46
C ILE A 374 37.76 -3.28 33.89
N GLU A 375 37.99 -3.10 35.18
CA GLU A 375 39.11 -2.27 35.70
C GLU A 375 40.48 -2.76 35.19
N ILE A 376 40.73 -4.07 35.25
CA ILE A 376 41.97 -4.65 34.73
C ILE A 376 42.04 -4.44 33.22
N SER A 377 40.95 -4.72 32.50
CA SER A 377 40.91 -4.61 31.04
C SER A 377 41.15 -3.17 30.58
N LYS A 378 40.61 -2.18 31.26
CA LYS A 378 40.87 -0.75 30.99
C LYS A 378 42.36 -0.41 31.06
N GLY A 379 43.06 -0.91 32.06
CA GLY A 379 44.50 -0.67 32.20
C GLY A 379 45.35 -1.30 31.13
N LEU A 380 44.80 -2.23 30.37
CA LEU A 380 45.47 -2.97 29.25
C LEU A 380 45.12 -2.45 27.88
N LEU A 381 44.19 -1.47 27.77
CA LEU A 381 43.79 -0.92 26.47
C LEU A 381 44.93 -0.12 25.90
N PRO A 382 45.34 -0.44 24.61
CA PRO A 382 46.39 0.31 23.94
C PRO A 382 46.05 1.79 23.78
N SER A 383 47.08 2.65 23.70
CA SER A 383 46.87 4.07 23.37
C SER A 383 46.45 4.27 21.90
N HIS A 384 45.75 5.36 21.65
CA HIS A 384 45.42 5.78 20.28
C HIS A 384 46.68 6.06 19.42
N PRO A 385 46.58 5.94 18.09
CA PRO A 385 45.37 5.58 17.30
C PRO A 385 45.10 4.08 17.33
N TRP A 386 43.77 3.74 17.25
CA TRP A 386 43.33 2.35 17.14
C TRP A 386 43.03 1.97 15.70
N ASP A 387 43.26 0.69 15.38
CA ASP A 387 42.94 0.05 14.10
C ASP A 387 42.22 -1.29 14.28
N GLU A 388 41.90 -1.97 13.21
CA GLU A 388 41.18 -3.24 13.25
C GLU A 388 41.95 -4.35 13.98
N THR A 389 43.25 -4.23 14.18
CA THR A 389 44.10 -5.21 14.90
C THR A 389 44.05 -4.97 16.42
N THR A 390 43.70 -3.75 16.84
CA THR A 390 43.72 -3.32 18.23
C THR A 390 42.83 -4.16 19.14
N TRP A 391 41.59 -4.49 18.67
CA TRP A 391 40.69 -5.34 19.43
C TRP A 391 41.28 -6.71 19.75
N LYS A 392 41.86 -7.35 18.76
CA LYS A 392 42.50 -8.66 18.92
C LYS A 392 43.72 -8.58 19.84
N ALA A 393 44.57 -7.58 19.71
CA ALA A 393 45.73 -7.36 20.56
C ALA A 393 45.30 -7.15 22.02
N TRP A 394 44.35 -6.24 22.27
CA TRP A 394 43.83 -5.94 23.59
C TRP A 394 43.19 -7.18 24.26
N THR A 395 42.27 -7.86 23.59
CA THR A 395 41.59 -9.04 24.13
C THR A 395 42.56 -10.22 24.35
N THR A 396 43.64 -10.32 23.63
CA THR A 396 44.71 -11.30 23.89
C THR A 396 45.42 -11.02 25.18
N LEU A 397 45.86 -9.76 25.42
CA LEU A 397 46.46 -9.35 26.69
C LEU A 397 45.53 -9.54 27.90
N VAL A 398 44.25 -9.14 27.73
CA VAL A 398 43.25 -9.33 28.79
C VAL A 398 43.04 -10.81 29.11
N LYS A 399 42.99 -11.67 28.09
CA LYS A 399 42.89 -13.12 28.25
C LYS A 399 44.07 -13.69 29.03
N ASP A 400 45.27 -13.30 28.67
CA ASP A 400 46.52 -13.83 29.26
C ASP A 400 46.65 -13.43 30.74
N ILE A 401 46.19 -12.23 31.09
CA ILE A 401 46.25 -11.72 32.49
C ILE A 401 45.08 -12.22 33.35
N THR A 402 43.87 -12.26 32.78
CA THR A 402 42.68 -12.60 33.59
C THR A 402 42.27 -14.07 33.51
N GLY A 403 42.80 -14.84 32.54
CA GLY A 403 42.42 -16.23 32.29
C GLY A 403 41.03 -16.42 31.68
N ARG A 404 40.24 -15.32 31.49
CA ARG A 404 38.89 -15.39 30.90
C ARG A 404 38.94 -15.74 29.40
N LYS A 405 37.93 -16.46 28.89
CA LYS A 405 37.85 -16.92 27.51
C LYS A 405 36.40 -16.88 27.00
N GLY A 406 36.22 -16.87 25.66
CA GLY A 406 34.93 -16.96 25.02
C GLY A 406 33.95 -15.88 25.48
N LYS A 407 32.70 -16.26 25.73
CA LYS A 407 31.63 -15.31 26.11
C LYS A 407 32.00 -14.52 27.36
N GLY A 408 32.66 -15.14 28.38
CA GLY A 408 33.07 -14.47 29.59
C GLY A 408 34.19 -13.45 29.44
N LEU A 409 34.91 -13.44 28.31
CA LEU A 409 35.90 -12.41 27.94
C LEU A 409 35.21 -11.29 27.08
N PHE A 410 34.52 -11.67 26.01
CA PHE A 410 34.07 -10.71 24.99
C PHE A 410 32.78 -9.96 25.39
N MET A 411 31.84 -10.62 26.07
CA MET A 411 30.56 -10.01 26.41
C MET A 411 30.69 -8.84 27.40
N PRO A 412 31.43 -8.97 28.53
CA PRO A 412 31.63 -7.84 29.45
C PRO A 412 32.29 -6.65 28.75
N LEU A 413 33.30 -6.88 27.91
CA LEU A 413 33.96 -5.81 27.17
C LEU A 413 33.02 -5.11 26.19
N ARG A 414 32.20 -5.88 25.46
CA ARG A 414 31.17 -5.32 24.58
C ARG A 414 30.17 -4.47 25.37
N LYS A 415 29.62 -5.01 26.44
CA LYS A 415 28.64 -4.31 27.29
C LYS A 415 29.23 -3.02 27.88
N ALA A 416 30.50 -3.05 28.28
CA ALA A 416 31.19 -1.87 28.79
C ALA A 416 31.37 -0.77 27.72
N LEU A 417 31.67 -1.15 26.48
CA LEU A 417 31.91 -0.22 25.37
C LEU A 417 30.66 0.26 24.64
N THR A 418 29.60 -0.55 24.61
CA THR A 418 28.39 -0.27 23.79
C THR A 418 27.09 -0.21 24.59
N ALA A 419 27.09 -0.62 25.85
CA ALA A 419 25.90 -0.90 26.66
C ALA A 419 24.94 -1.94 26.03
N MET A 420 25.42 -2.77 25.08
CA MET A 420 24.63 -3.75 24.35
C MET A 420 25.27 -5.15 24.39
N GLU A 421 24.41 -6.17 24.33
CA GLU A 421 24.87 -7.57 24.23
C GLU A 421 25.12 -8.00 22.78
N HIS A 422 24.43 -7.35 21.83
CA HIS A 422 24.52 -7.61 20.39
C HIS A 422 24.94 -6.36 19.66
N GLY A 423 25.55 -6.52 18.48
CA GLY A 423 25.99 -5.38 17.65
C GLY A 423 27.13 -5.76 16.71
N PRO A 424 27.77 -4.76 16.11
CA PRO A 424 28.80 -4.95 15.09
C PRO A 424 30.05 -5.68 15.61
N ASP A 425 30.88 -6.10 14.68
CA ASP A 425 32.21 -6.62 15.00
C ASP A 425 33.01 -5.55 15.76
N MET A 426 33.48 -5.94 16.92
CA MET A 426 34.25 -5.03 17.80
C MET A 426 35.59 -4.61 17.20
N ALA A 427 36.17 -5.41 16.28
CA ALA A 427 37.36 -5.02 15.57
C ALA A 427 37.11 -3.83 14.62
N LYS A 428 35.91 -3.77 14.00
CA LYS A 428 35.48 -2.65 13.15
C LYS A 428 34.99 -1.45 13.98
N LEU A 429 34.36 -1.70 15.12
CA LEU A 429 33.76 -0.66 15.96
C LEU A 429 34.84 0.12 16.76
N LEU A 430 35.79 -0.58 17.38
CA LEU A 430 36.76 0.04 18.30
C LEU A 430 37.52 1.21 17.67
N PRO A 431 38.02 1.13 16.42
CA PRO A 431 38.71 2.25 15.76
C PRO A 431 37.84 3.50 15.55
N LEU A 432 36.53 3.34 15.55
CA LEU A 432 35.56 4.43 15.32
C LEU A 432 35.12 5.12 16.62
N LEU A 433 35.45 4.53 17.78
CA LEU A 433 35.09 5.12 19.08
C LEU A 433 35.99 6.33 19.35
N GLN A 434 35.39 7.54 19.39
CA GLN A 434 36.07 8.79 19.69
C GLN A 434 36.21 8.99 21.20
N LYS A 435 35.32 8.36 21.99
CA LYS A 435 35.28 8.44 23.43
C LYS A 435 34.92 7.08 24.03
N ILE A 436 35.63 6.71 25.08
CA ILE A 436 35.39 5.51 25.89
C ILE A 436 35.23 5.91 27.36
N ASN A 437 34.14 5.46 27.99
CA ASN A 437 33.78 5.81 29.34
C ASN A 437 33.99 4.65 30.35
N ILE A 438 34.73 3.60 30.03
CA ILE A 438 34.98 2.42 30.88
C ILE A 438 35.97 2.73 32.00
#